data_2cfc8aadc2353d6e489fdcc42c688065
#
_entry.id   2cfc8aadc2353d6e489fdcc42c688065
#
_cell.length_a   1.000
_cell.length_b   1.000
_cell.length_c   1.000
_cell.angle_alpha   90.00
_cell.angle_beta   90.00
_cell.angle_gamma   90.00
#
_symmetry.space_group_name_H-M   'P 1'
#
loop_
_entity.id
_entity.type
_entity.pdbx_description
1 polymer ?
#
loop_
_entity_poly.entity_id
_entity_poly.type
_entity_poly.pdbx_seq_one_letter_code
_entity_poly.pdbx_strand_id
1 'polypeptide(L)'
;MKTQLSPDSNYLKFAKKMEKRILNLKEKQKTREHKKKRIEKKEKWLKKTKQLENREGRQYSSGMCFDGHNAAQEIPAPLAASKIEKVSLNKDYHQIIFDLETSGRGNDPEILQTAATDGKDEFSIYVKPCHVISPEASDVNKLTFQRGMLFYDGKPITDAVAIDVTLKKLIEWLKSRMPCILVAHNYKSFDARFLVQAAEKNGVMDDLAKTVSGFIDSLPAFRELLPERKSHSQENLVQDLLYKSYEAHNALADVQILYQLVNKFLNVKLLQKHSFKVSWVASYQKLLKEKNLLVNTLQPLVREKYISASMAIKCASLGLGLHHLQVVYQRGKEEGLKQVLMERFDNKPRVSSNKQVLAQICQYFIDNAN
;
A
#
# COMPACT_ATOMS: atom_id res chain seq x y z
N MET A 1 -23.05 26.80 -65.44
CA MET A 1 -23.22 27.03 -63.97
C MET A 1 -22.45 25.95 -63.24
N LYS A 2 -21.31 26.29 -62.66
CA LYS A 2 -20.55 25.38 -61.76
C LYS A 2 -20.97 25.70 -60.35
N THR A 3 -21.72 24.81 -59.75
CA THR A 3 -22.06 24.85 -58.31
C THR A 3 -20.81 24.46 -57.49
N GLN A 4 -20.18 25.43 -56.87
CA GLN A 4 -19.18 25.20 -55.82
C GLN A 4 -19.88 24.70 -54.57
N LEU A 5 -19.71 23.40 -54.28
CA LEU A 5 -20.09 22.84 -52.99
C LEU A 5 -19.10 23.37 -51.92
N SER A 6 -19.58 24.16 -50.96
CA SER A 6 -18.81 24.52 -49.80
C SER A 6 -18.44 23.30 -48.97
N PRO A 7 -17.21 23.15 -48.49
CA PRO A 7 -16.83 22.01 -47.67
C PRO A 7 -17.65 22.04 -46.38
N ASP A 8 -18.32 20.92 -46.11
CA ASP A 8 -19.15 20.72 -44.93
C ASP A 8 -18.35 21.04 -43.63
N SER A 9 -18.84 21.98 -42.85
CA SER A 9 -18.22 22.47 -41.61
C SER A 9 -17.84 21.32 -40.63
N ASN A 10 -18.57 20.23 -40.71
CA ASN A 10 -18.33 19.02 -39.91
C ASN A 10 -17.09 18.24 -40.40
N TYR A 11 -16.84 18.22 -41.69
CA TYR A 11 -15.65 17.58 -42.28
C TYR A 11 -14.37 18.32 -41.87
N LEU A 12 -14.37 19.65 -41.90
CA LEU A 12 -13.23 20.48 -41.46
C LEU A 12 -12.95 20.32 -39.96
N LYS A 13 -13.99 20.21 -39.12
CA LYS A 13 -13.82 19.92 -37.68
C LYS A 13 -13.24 18.53 -37.45
N PHE A 14 -13.69 17.53 -38.19
CA PHE A 14 -13.19 16.16 -38.12
C PHE A 14 -11.75 16.08 -38.58
N ALA A 15 -11.38 16.70 -39.69
CA ALA A 15 -10.01 16.76 -40.20
C ALA A 15 -9.04 17.40 -39.19
N LYS A 16 -9.38 18.55 -38.61
CA LYS A 16 -8.59 19.20 -37.55
C LYS A 16 -8.42 18.33 -36.28
N LYS A 17 -9.47 17.58 -35.93
CA LYS A 17 -9.42 16.64 -34.79
C LYS A 17 -8.48 15.46 -35.08
N MET A 18 -8.48 14.94 -36.30
CA MET A 18 -7.59 13.87 -36.74
C MET A 18 -6.13 14.33 -36.83
N GLU A 19 -5.85 15.52 -37.36
CA GLU A 19 -4.50 16.10 -37.38
C GLU A 19 -3.93 16.26 -35.96
N LYS A 20 -4.71 16.80 -35.04
CA LYS A 20 -4.31 16.91 -33.61
C LYS A 20 -4.02 15.55 -32.99
N ARG A 21 -4.78 14.52 -33.37
CA ARG A 21 -4.56 13.15 -32.90
C ARG A 21 -3.29 12.52 -33.45
N ILE A 22 -2.98 12.78 -34.73
CA ILE A 22 -1.75 12.33 -35.39
C ILE A 22 -0.52 13.05 -34.80
N LEU A 23 -0.59 14.35 -34.52
CA LEU A 23 0.47 15.12 -33.86
C LEU A 23 0.77 14.56 -32.45
N ASN A 24 -0.25 14.31 -31.65
CA ASN A 24 -0.11 13.72 -30.31
C ASN A 24 0.48 12.29 -30.34
N LEU A 25 0.17 11.49 -31.38
CA LEU A 25 0.76 10.17 -31.56
C LEU A 25 2.24 10.25 -31.93
N LYS A 26 2.63 11.21 -32.82
CA LYS A 26 4.03 11.45 -33.19
C LYS A 26 4.85 11.93 -31.98
N GLU A 27 4.32 12.80 -31.15
CA GLU A 27 4.99 13.23 -29.91
C GLU A 27 5.17 12.07 -28.91
N LYS A 28 4.14 11.24 -28.72
CA LYS A 28 4.22 10.02 -27.89
C LYS A 28 5.27 9.03 -28.42
N GLN A 29 5.39 8.92 -29.74
CA GLN A 29 6.36 8.04 -30.38
C GLN A 29 7.80 8.57 -30.19
N LYS A 30 8.04 9.89 -30.39
CA LYS A 30 9.33 10.54 -30.07
C LYS A 30 9.72 10.35 -28.61
N THR A 31 8.77 10.47 -27.67
CA THR A 31 9.02 10.27 -26.23
C THR A 31 9.38 8.82 -25.92
N ARG A 32 8.75 7.84 -26.59
CA ARG A 32 9.06 6.41 -26.46
C ARG A 32 10.45 6.09 -26.99
N GLU A 33 10.83 6.63 -28.15
CA GLU A 33 12.17 6.45 -28.74
C GLU A 33 13.27 7.07 -27.86
N HIS A 34 13.03 8.26 -27.31
CA HIS A 34 13.95 8.89 -26.37
C HIS A 34 14.11 8.06 -25.08
N LYS A 35 13.03 7.48 -24.60
CA LYS A 35 13.04 6.58 -23.44
C LYS A 35 13.81 5.28 -23.75
N LYS A 36 13.64 4.71 -24.95
CA LYS A 36 14.35 3.53 -25.43
C LYS A 36 15.86 3.80 -25.53
N LYS A 37 16.27 4.93 -26.15
CA LYS A 37 17.68 5.35 -26.24
C LYS A 37 18.33 5.56 -24.86
N ARG A 38 17.57 6.09 -23.86
CA ARG A 38 18.05 6.21 -22.48
C ARG A 38 18.29 4.86 -21.83
N ILE A 39 17.41 3.89 -22.06
CA ILE A 39 17.54 2.52 -21.52
C ILE A 39 18.76 1.83 -22.14
N GLU A 40 18.92 1.87 -23.46
CA GLU A 40 20.07 1.30 -24.18
C GLU A 40 21.40 1.94 -23.75
N LYS A 41 21.43 3.26 -23.55
CA LYS A 41 22.62 3.96 -23.04
C LYS A 41 22.97 3.53 -21.61
N LYS A 42 21.95 3.29 -20.78
CA LYS A 42 22.10 2.79 -19.40
C LYS A 42 22.61 1.35 -19.38
N GLU A 43 22.10 0.49 -20.25
CA GLU A 43 22.55 -0.92 -20.36
C GLU A 43 24.00 -1.01 -20.87
N LYS A 44 24.38 -0.21 -21.86
CA LYS A 44 25.78 -0.11 -22.32
C LYS A 44 26.71 0.38 -21.21
N TRP A 45 26.27 1.35 -20.41
CA TRP A 45 27.04 1.84 -19.26
C TRP A 45 27.20 0.75 -18.19
N LEU A 46 26.13 0.03 -17.86
CA LEU A 46 26.12 -1.09 -16.90
C LEU A 46 27.07 -2.24 -17.35
N LYS A 47 27.06 -2.57 -18.65
CA LYS A 47 27.99 -3.58 -19.20
C LYS A 47 29.44 -3.14 -19.07
N LYS A 48 29.73 -1.84 -19.34
CA LYS A 48 31.07 -1.27 -19.21
C LYS A 48 31.55 -1.24 -17.74
N THR A 49 30.65 -0.92 -16.81
CA THR A 49 30.96 -0.90 -15.38
C THR A 49 31.26 -2.32 -14.85
N LYS A 50 30.44 -3.33 -15.23
CA LYS A 50 30.71 -4.73 -14.90
C LYS A 50 32.03 -5.26 -15.46
N GLN A 51 32.47 -4.79 -16.65
CA GLN A 51 33.77 -5.15 -17.21
C GLN A 51 34.94 -4.51 -16.45
N LEU A 52 34.76 -3.30 -15.91
CA LEU A 52 35.76 -2.62 -15.07
C LEU A 52 35.86 -3.29 -13.69
N GLU A 53 34.72 -3.65 -13.06
CA GLU A 53 34.66 -4.36 -11.78
C GLU A 53 35.30 -5.77 -11.86
N ASN A 54 35.25 -6.43 -13.02
CA ASN A 54 35.92 -7.71 -13.26
C ASN A 54 37.42 -7.58 -13.55
N ARG A 55 37.93 -6.40 -13.90
CA ARG A 55 39.37 -6.14 -14.14
C ARG A 55 40.13 -5.69 -12.89
N GLU A 56 39.46 -4.96 -12.00
CA GLU A 56 39.99 -4.59 -10.69
C GLU A 56 39.45 -5.62 -9.69
N GLY A 57 40.28 -6.61 -9.38
CA GLY A 57 39.90 -7.70 -8.47
C GLY A 57 39.16 -7.17 -7.22
N ARG A 58 38.30 -8.04 -6.65
CA ARG A 58 37.43 -7.80 -5.48
C ARG A 58 38.18 -7.32 -4.24
N GLN A 59 38.74 -6.11 -4.25
CA GLN A 59 39.46 -5.51 -3.14
C GLN A 59 39.19 -4.00 -3.01
N TYR A 60 37.91 -3.63 -3.06
CA TYR A 60 37.43 -2.40 -2.44
C TYR A 60 36.05 -2.68 -1.84
N SER A 61 35.98 -3.54 -0.85
CA SER A 61 35.11 -3.28 0.28
C SER A 61 35.69 -2.02 0.91
N SER A 62 34.93 -0.92 0.97
CA SER A 62 35.33 0.29 1.65
C SER A 62 35.59 -0.04 3.12
N GLY A 63 36.81 -0.46 3.39
CA GLY A 63 37.30 -0.69 4.72
C GLY A 63 37.61 0.64 5.37
N MET A 64 36.60 1.39 5.75
CA MET A 64 36.71 2.07 7.03
C MET A 64 36.45 0.98 8.06
N CYS A 65 37.54 0.34 8.51
CA CYS A 65 37.55 -0.39 9.77
C CYS A 65 37.25 0.62 10.87
N PHE A 66 35.98 0.83 11.15
CA PHE A 66 35.56 1.25 12.49
C PHE A 66 35.84 0.03 13.37
N ASP A 67 36.54 0.23 14.46
CA ASP A 67 36.88 -0.80 15.43
C ASP A 67 35.67 -1.72 15.64
N GLY A 68 35.85 -2.97 15.21
CA GLY A 68 34.76 -3.91 15.12
C GLY A 68 34.20 -4.20 16.50
N HIS A 69 32.97 -4.02 16.67
CA HIS A 69 31.91 -4.78 17.29
C HIS A 69 30.61 -3.97 17.48
N ASN A 70 30.63 -2.63 17.43
CA ASN A 70 29.41 -1.81 17.65
C ASN A 70 28.94 -1.00 16.43
N ALA A 71 29.75 -0.78 15.42
CA ALA A 71 29.42 0.10 14.30
C ALA A 71 28.34 -0.48 13.35
N ALA A 72 28.27 -1.80 13.21
CA ALA A 72 27.25 -2.46 12.36
C ALA A 72 25.84 -2.39 12.95
N GLN A 73 25.70 -2.17 14.26
CA GLN A 73 24.39 -2.03 14.92
C GLN A 73 23.85 -0.59 14.91
N GLU A 74 24.70 0.40 14.70
CA GLU A 74 24.30 1.82 14.82
C GLU A 74 23.68 2.38 13.54
N ILE A 75 24.03 1.85 12.37
CA ILE A 75 23.41 2.23 11.10
C ILE A 75 22.73 0.99 10.51
N PRO A 76 21.43 0.86 10.73
CA PRO A 76 20.72 -0.34 10.31
C PRO A 76 20.71 -0.51 8.80
N ALA A 77 20.62 -1.74 8.35
CA ALA A 77 20.33 -2.04 6.94
C ALA A 77 18.99 -1.40 6.53
N PRO A 78 18.78 -1.11 5.24
CA PRO A 78 17.49 -0.65 4.76
C PRO A 78 16.36 -1.56 5.19
N LEU A 79 15.24 -0.96 5.66
CA LEU A 79 14.05 -1.71 6.00
C LEU A 79 13.53 -2.40 4.73
N ALA A 80 13.67 -3.72 4.66
CA ALA A 80 13.17 -4.52 3.55
C ALA A 80 11.84 -5.16 3.96
N ALA A 81 10.77 -4.85 3.23
CA ALA A 81 9.56 -5.64 3.34
C ALA A 81 9.88 -7.08 2.90
N SER A 82 9.51 -8.06 3.71
CA SER A 82 9.59 -9.47 3.33
C SER A 82 8.87 -9.69 2.00
N LYS A 83 9.42 -10.56 1.14
CA LYS A 83 8.74 -10.91 -0.11
C LYS A 83 7.34 -11.43 0.21
N ILE A 84 6.36 -11.00 -0.59
CA ILE A 84 4.98 -11.46 -0.44
C ILE A 84 4.94 -12.96 -0.73
N GLU A 85 4.67 -13.76 0.29
CA GLU A 85 4.43 -15.18 0.14
C GLU A 85 3.01 -15.40 -0.34
N LYS A 86 2.86 -16.09 -1.46
CA LYS A 86 1.55 -16.44 -2.03
C LYS A 86 0.96 -17.64 -1.32
N VAL A 87 -0.38 -17.70 -1.30
CA VAL A 87 -1.11 -18.87 -0.84
C VAL A 87 -1.34 -19.80 -2.02
N SER A 88 -0.96 -21.08 -1.89
CA SER A 88 -1.31 -22.08 -2.92
C SER A 88 -2.77 -22.46 -2.77
N LEU A 89 -3.60 -22.07 -3.73
CA LEU A 89 -5.02 -22.39 -3.74
C LEU A 89 -5.23 -23.74 -4.45
N ASN A 90 -5.83 -24.67 -3.75
CA ASN A 90 -6.36 -25.91 -4.31
C ASN A 90 -7.90 -25.90 -4.30
N LYS A 91 -8.55 -26.96 -4.77
CA LYS A 91 -10.00 -27.03 -4.86
C LYS A 91 -10.72 -27.07 -3.49
N ASP A 92 -9.98 -27.33 -2.43
CA ASP A 92 -10.54 -27.52 -1.08
C ASP A 92 -10.64 -26.24 -0.27
N TYR A 93 -10.10 -25.12 -0.78
CA TYR A 93 -10.18 -23.83 -0.09
C TYR A 93 -11.55 -23.20 -0.21
N HIS A 94 -12.13 -22.85 0.93
CA HIS A 94 -13.33 -22.02 1.00
C HIS A 94 -12.94 -20.55 0.83
N GLN A 95 -13.48 -19.91 -0.20
CA GLN A 95 -13.34 -18.47 -0.40
C GLN A 95 -14.40 -17.76 0.43
N ILE A 96 -13.96 -16.96 1.36
CA ILE A 96 -14.82 -16.17 2.23
C ILE A 96 -14.65 -14.71 1.83
N ILE A 97 -15.71 -14.11 1.33
CA ILE A 97 -15.72 -12.67 1.08
C ILE A 97 -15.85 -11.94 2.41
N PHE A 98 -15.06 -10.89 2.61
CA PHE A 98 -14.89 -10.21 3.87
C PHE A 98 -14.83 -8.71 3.68
N ASP A 99 -15.39 -7.95 4.61
CA ASP A 99 -15.33 -6.49 4.62
C ASP A 99 -15.42 -5.92 6.04
N LEU A 100 -14.87 -4.72 6.25
CA LEU A 100 -14.85 -3.99 7.50
C LEU A 100 -15.27 -2.55 7.32
N GLU A 101 -16.15 -2.08 8.21
CA GLU A 101 -16.33 -0.65 8.43
C GLU A 101 -15.52 -0.18 9.63
N THR A 102 -14.94 1.01 9.53
CA THR A 102 -14.03 1.55 10.55
C THR A 102 -14.37 2.98 10.95
N SER A 103 -13.90 3.39 12.13
CA SER A 103 -14.07 4.75 12.67
C SER A 103 -13.27 5.83 11.95
N GLY A 104 -12.49 5.46 10.92
CA GLY A 104 -11.69 6.36 10.10
C GLY A 104 -10.42 5.73 9.57
N ARG A 105 -9.53 6.57 9.03
CA ARG A 105 -8.23 6.16 8.46
C ARG A 105 -7.03 6.64 9.28
N GLY A 106 -7.27 7.07 10.52
CA GLY A 106 -6.25 7.60 11.43
C GLY A 106 -5.20 6.58 11.85
N ASN A 107 -4.42 6.94 12.87
CA ASN A 107 -3.33 6.09 13.35
C ASN A 107 -3.82 4.86 14.13
N ASP A 108 -5.01 4.92 14.71
CA ASP A 108 -5.61 3.84 15.51
C ASP A 108 -7.13 3.76 15.29
N PRO A 109 -7.60 3.47 14.07
CA PRO A 109 -9.02 3.35 13.79
C PRO A 109 -9.58 2.06 14.41
N GLU A 110 -10.83 2.12 14.86
CA GLU A 110 -11.55 1.01 15.42
C GLU A 110 -12.46 0.38 14.36
N ILE A 111 -12.63 -0.94 14.43
CA ILE A 111 -13.59 -1.67 13.61
C ILE A 111 -14.99 -1.36 14.16
N LEU A 112 -15.94 -1.01 13.29
CA LEU A 112 -17.33 -0.69 13.63
C LEU A 112 -18.32 -1.74 13.14
N GLN A 113 -18.01 -2.41 12.04
CA GLN A 113 -18.77 -3.54 11.52
C GLN A 113 -17.80 -4.53 10.90
N THR A 114 -18.11 -5.82 11.09
CA THR A 114 -17.38 -6.92 10.45
C THR A 114 -18.39 -7.78 9.73
N ALA A 115 -18.20 -8.02 8.45
CA ALA A 115 -19.04 -8.92 7.67
C ALA A 115 -18.23 -9.91 6.86
N ALA A 116 -18.81 -11.11 6.67
CA ALA A 116 -18.23 -12.16 5.84
C ALA A 116 -19.34 -13.02 5.23
N THR A 117 -19.07 -13.61 4.06
CA THR A 117 -19.97 -14.60 3.44
C THR A 117 -19.20 -15.63 2.64
N ASP A 118 -19.69 -16.87 2.63
CA ASP A 118 -19.26 -17.96 1.73
C ASP A 118 -20.24 -18.14 0.55
N GLY A 119 -21.26 -17.25 0.47
CA GLY A 119 -22.33 -17.30 -0.52
C GLY A 119 -23.52 -18.17 -0.13
N LYS A 120 -23.43 -18.91 1.00
CA LYS A 120 -24.53 -19.68 1.60
C LYS A 120 -24.94 -19.09 2.93
N ASP A 121 -23.94 -18.85 3.78
CA ASP A 121 -24.11 -18.27 5.10
C ASP A 121 -23.44 -16.91 5.19
N GLU A 122 -23.96 -16.08 6.08
CA GLU A 122 -23.48 -14.74 6.32
C GLU A 122 -23.12 -14.53 7.79
N PHE A 123 -22.06 -13.79 8.00
CA PHE A 123 -21.63 -13.28 9.28
C PHE A 123 -21.69 -11.77 9.24
N SER A 124 -22.39 -11.13 10.16
CA SER A 124 -22.41 -9.67 10.28
C SER A 124 -22.56 -9.28 11.74
N ILE A 125 -21.62 -8.50 12.26
CA ILE A 125 -21.65 -8.01 13.64
C ILE A 125 -21.22 -6.55 13.66
N TYR A 126 -22.01 -5.71 14.33
CA TYR A 126 -21.65 -4.36 14.69
C TYR A 126 -20.78 -4.35 15.95
N VAL A 127 -19.74 -3.54 15.93
CA VAL A 127 -18.75 -3.45 17.00
C VAL A 127 -18.90 -2.12 17.70
N LYS A 128 -19.04 -2.16 19.02
CA LYS A 128 -19.11 -0.96 19.85
C LYS A 128 -17.72 -0.33 19.96
N PRO A 129 -17.51 0.90 19.45
CA PRO A 129 -16.21 1.57 19.56
C PRO A 129 -15.99 2.12 20.98
N CYS A 130 -14.71 2.37 21.32
CA CYS A 130 -14.31 3.06 22.54
C CYS A 130 -14.17 4.57 22.35
N HIS A 131 -13.95 4.99 21.09
CA HIS A 131 -13.71 6.39 20.72
C HIS A 131 -14.77 6.92 19.76
N VAL A 132 -14.79 8.22 19.61
CA VAL A 132 -15.70 8.91 18.66
C VAL A 132 -15.31 8.54 17.22
N ILE A 133 -16.31 8.30 16.40
CA ILE A 133 -16.13 8.07 14.96
C ILE A 133 -15.80 9.40 14.28
N SER A 134 -14.84 9.42 13.35
CA SER A 134 -14.52 10.65 12.64
C SER A 134 -15.72 11.11 11.76
N PRO A 135 -15.96 12.42 11.62
CA PRO A 135 -17.04 12.90 10.76
C PRO A 135 -16.95 12.35 9.35
N GLU A 136 -15.73 12.29 8.77
CA GLU A 136 -15.52 11.79 7.42
C GLU A 136 -15.87 10.28 7.29
N ALA A 137 -15.66 9.48 8.35
CA ALA A 137 -16.08 8.09 8.35
C ALA A 137 -17.59 7.96 8.49
N SER A 138 -18.20 8.77 9.38
CA SER A 138 -19.64 8.80 9.57
C SER A 138 -20.40 9.21 8.30
N ASP A 139 -19.87 10.19 7.54
CA ASP A 139 -20.43 10.62 6.26
C ASP A 139 -20.44 9.50 5.21
N VAL A 140 -19.48 8.60 5.28
CA VAL A 140 -19.32 7.48 4.34
C VAL A 140 -20.15 6.27 4.76
N ASN A 141 -19.97 5.77 5.99
CA ASN A 141 -20.60 4.52 6.45
C ASN A 141 -21.88 4.70 7.27
N LYS A 142 -22.33 5.96 7.46
CA LYS A 142 -23.53 6.33 8.22
C LYS A 142 -23.55 5.88 9.68
N LEU A 143 -22.41 5.46 10.21
CA LEU A 143 -22.27 5.04 11.61
C LEU A 143 -21.92 6.25 12.49
N THR A 144 -22.64 6.41 13.59
CA THR A 144 -22.36 7.44 14.60
C THR A 144 -22.35 6.80 16.00
N PHE A 145 -21.51 7.35 16.89
CA PHE A 145 -21.42 6.85 18.27
C PHE A 145 -21.70 8.00 19.24
N GLN A 146 -22.79 7.89 19.98
CA GLN A 146 -23.24 8.93 20.90
C GLN A 146 -23.75 8.30 22.21
N ARG A 147 -23.37 8.90 23.34
CA ARG A 147 -23.82 8.47 24.67
C ARG A 147 -23.64 6.98 24.92
N GLY A 148 -22.57 6.39 24.40
CA GLY A 148 -22.25 4.97 24.58
C GLY A 148 -23.06 4.00 23.70
N MET A 149 -23.81 4.50 22.74
CA MET A 149 -24.61 3.72 21.78
C MET A 149 -24.18 3.99 20.35
N LEU A 150 -24.12 2.94 19.55
CA LEU A 150 -23.86 2.99 18.11
C LEU A 150 -25.16 3.15 17.35
N PHE A 151 -25.17 3.98 16.32
CA PHE A 151 -26.32 4.20 15.45
C PHE A 151 -25.90 3.97 13.99
N TYR A 152 -26.80 3.42 13.20
CA TYR A 152 -26.68 3.34 11.75
C TYR A 152 -27.80 4.14 11.10
N ASP A 153 -27.49 5.13 10.29
CA ASP A 153 -28.46 6.04 9.65
C ASP A 153 -29.50 6.61 10.65
N GLY A 154 -29.01 7.05 11.83
CA GLY A 154 -29.84 7.57 12.92
C GLY A 154 -30.63 6.55 13.74
N LYS A 155 -30.60 5.25 13.38
CA LYS A 155 -31.27 4.17 14.11
C LYS A 155 -30.33 3.52 15.11
N PRO A 156 -30.73 3.28 16.37
CA PRO A 156 -29.87 2.67 17.37
C PRO A 156 -29.60 1.20 17.05
N ILE A 157 -28.33 0.79 17.21
CA ILE A 157 -27.89 -0.59 17.12
C ILE A 157 -27.76 -1.14 18.55
N THR A 158 -28.68 -2.01 18.94
CA THR A 158 -28.79 -2.52 20.33
C THR A 158 -27.96 -3.76 20.58
N ASP A 159 -27.53 -4.46 19.54
CA ASP A 159 -26.79 -5.74 19.55
C ASP A 159 -25.30 -5.58 19.23
N ALA A 160 -24.79 -4.34 19.16
CA ALA A 160 -23.37 -4.10 19.01
C ALA A 160 -22.56 -4.65 20.19
N VAL A 161 -21.52 -5.42 19.92
CA VAL A 161 -20.67 -6.06 20.91
C VAL A 161 -19.24 -5.54 20.91
N ALA A 162 -18.46 -5.87 21.93
CA ALA A 162 -17.04 -5.49 21.97
C ALA A 162 -16.23 -6.23 20.90
N ILE A 163 -15.09 -5.65 20.51
CA ILE A 163 -14.22 -6.17 19.43
C ILE A 163 -13.69 -7.58 19.76
N ASP A 164 -13.34 -7.87 21.01
CA ASP A 164 -12.84 -9.19 21.42
C ASP A 164 -13.90 -10.28 21.25
N VAL A 165 -15.17 -9.97 21.53
CA VAL A 165 -16.31 -10.86 21.31
C VAL A 165 -16.52 -11.09 19.81
N THR A 166 -16.44 -10.01 19.01
CA THR A 166 -16.59 -10.08 17.56
C THR A 166 -15.53 -10.98 16.92
N LEU A 167 -14.25 -10.80 17.30
CA LEU A 167 -13.14 -11.59 16.77
C LEU A 167 -13.27 -13.07 17.14
N LYS A 168 -13.65 -13.40 18.37
CA LYS A 168 -13.89 -14.79 18.80
C LYS A 168 -15.02 -15.43 17.99
N LYS A 169 -16.15 -14.73 17.82
CA LYS A 169 -17.27 -15.21 17.00
C LYS A 169 -16.88 -15.37 15.53
N LEU A 170 -16.12 -14.44 14.95
CA LEU A 170 -15.63 -14.54 13.58
C LEU A 170 -14.73 -15.76 13.41
N ILE A 171 -13.75 -15.95 14.29
CA ILE A 171 -12.84 -17.11 14.24
C ILE A 171 -13.62 -18.42 14.36
N GLU A 172 -14.60 -18.50 15.25
CA GLU A 172 -15.45 -19.68 15.40
C GLU A 172 -16.27 -19.97 14.13
N TRP A 173 -16.87 -18.93 13.53
CA TRP A 173 -17.59 -19.05 12.27
C TRP A 173 -16.68 -19.50 11.12
N LEU A 174 -15.43 -19.03 11.08
CA LEU A 174 -14.43 -19.43 10.08
C LEU A 174 -13.90 -20.85 10.27
N LYS A 175 -13.81 -21.36 11.52
CA LYS A 175 -13.34 -22.74 11.80
C LYS A 175 -14.16 -23.80 11.10
N SER A 176 -15.49 -23.64 11.01
CA SER A 176 -16.36 -24.57 10.29
C SER A 176 -16.16 -24.56 8.76
N ARG A 177 -15.34 -23.63 8.25
CA ARG A 177 -15.05 -23.39 6.83
C ARG A 177 -13.58 -23.60 6.46
N MET A 178 -12.83 -24.26 7.35
CA MET A 178 -11.42 -24.55 7.09
C MET A 178 -11.25 -25.66 6.04
N PRO A 179 -10.21 -25.58 5.19
CA PRO A 179 -9.27 -24.46 5.02
C PRO A 179 -9.90 -23.27 4.28
N CYS A 180 -9.78 -22.07 4.83
CA CYS A 180 -10.39 -20.88 4.23
C CYS A 180 -9.38 -19.78 3.93
N ILE A 181 -9.76 -18.92 2.98
CA ILE A 181 -9.03 -17.72 2.60
C ILE A 181 -9.99 -16.54 2.53
N LEU A 182 -9.61 -15.40 3.11
CA LEU A 182 -10.43 -14.20 3.11
C LEU A 182 -10.15 -13.37 1.85
N VAL A 183 -11.21 -12.93 1.18
CA VAL A 183 -11.16 -12.13 -0.05
C VAL A 183 -11.88 -10.81 0.21
N ALA A 184 -11.21 -9.69 -0.01
CA ALA A 184 -11.85 -8.38 0.09
C ALA A 184 -11.35 -7.42 -1.02
N HIS A 185 -11.99 -6.27 -1.14
CA HIS A 185 -11.61 -5.27 -2.14
C HIS A 185 -10.69 -4.22 -1.51
N ASN A 186 -9.50 -4.00 -2.11
CA ASN A 186 -8.41 -3.19 -1.53
C ASN A 186 -7.87 -3.74 -0.18
N TYR A 187 -7.96 -5.05 -0.01
CA TYR A 187 -7.74 -5.75 1.25
C TYR A 187 -6.34 -5.53 1.83
N LYS A 188 -5.33 -5.58 0.99
CA LYS A 188 -3.92 -5.43 1.40
C LYS A 188 -3.63 -4.09 2.08
N SER A 189 -4.30 -3.04 1.63
CA SER A 189 -4.08 -1.68 2.12
C SER A 189 -4.96 -1.33 3.30
N PHE A 190 -6.09 -2.02 3.49
CA PHE A 190 -7.11 -1.66 4.45
C PHE A 190 -7.47 -2.84 5.38
N ASP A 191 -8.42 -3.69 5.02
CA ASP A 191 -9.05 -4.66 5.93
C ASP A 191 -8.08 -5.65 6.59
N ALA A 192 -7.12 -6.21 5.80
CA ALA A 192 -6.14 -7.15 6.35
C ALA A 192 -5.32 -6.55 7.49
N ARG A 193 -5.01 -5.25 7.38
CA ARG A 193 -4.25 -4.54 8.41
C ARG A 193 -5.06 -4.33 9.68
N PHE A 194 -6.31 -3.91 9.54
CA PHE A 194 -7.18 -3.68 10.70
C PHE A 194 -7.55 -4.98 11.39
N LEU A 195 -7.87 -6.03 10.63
CA LEU A 195 -8.16 -7.34 11.19
C LEU A 195 -6.96 -7.91 11.98
N VAL A 196 -5.77 -7.90 11.38
CA VAL A 196 -4.55 -8.41 12.04
C VAL A 196 -4.20 -7.55 13.26
N GLN A 197 -4.31 -6.21 13.16
CA GLN A 197 -4.05 -5.32 14.29
C GLN A 197 -5.06 -5.56 15.44
N ALA A 198 -6.33 -5.74 15.13
CA ALA A 198 -7.34 -6.05 16.14
C ALA A 198 -7.08 -7.41 16.76
N ALA A 199 -6.72 -8.42 15.97
CA ALA A 199 -6.39 -9.75 16.48
C ALA A 199 -5.15 -9.74 17.39
N GLU A 200 -4.09 -8.99 17.02
CA GLU A 200 -2.90 -8.80 17.88
C GLU A 200 -3.26 -8.12 19.20
N LYS A 201 -4.00 -7.00 19.15
CA LYS A 201 -4.41 -6.24 20.35
C LYS A 201 -5.26 -7.05 21.32
N ASN A 202 -6.07 -7.97 20.81
CA ASN A 202 -7.00 -8.78 21.61
C ASN A 202 -6.48 -10.20 21.89
N GLY A 203 -5.23 -10.52 21.57
CA GLY A 203 -4.57 -11.79 21.90
C GLY A 203 -5.10 -13.01 21.15
N VAL A 204 -5.79 -12.83 20.01
CA VAL A 204 -6.37 -13.92 19.21
C VAL A 204 -5.66 -14.11 17.85
N MET A 205 -4.46 -13.54 17.70
CA MET A 205 -3.71 -13.59 16.45
C MET A 205 -3.33 -15.03 16.04
N ASP A 206 -2.93 -15.86 16.99
CA ASP A 206 -2.56 -17.24 16.74
C ASP A 206 -3.76 -18.08 16.26
N ASP A 207 -4.93 -17.85 16.84
CA ASP A 207 -6.16 -18.54 16.43
C ASP A 207 -6.58 -18.10 15.03
N LEU A 208 -6.49 -16.80 14.72
CA LEU A 208 -6.75 -16.28 13.38
C LEU A 208 -5.77 -16.90 12.36
N ALA A 209 -4.47 -16.94 12.67
CA ALA A 209 -3.44 -17.47 11.77
C ALA A 209 -3.55 -18.99 11.55
N LYS A 210 -4.09 -19.75 12.52
CA LYS A 210 -4.39 -21.17 12.37
C LYS A 210 -5.64 -21.41 11.53
N THR A 211 -6.62 -20.50 11.61
CA THR A 211 -7.92 -20.65 10.94
C THR A 211 -7.89 -20.16 9.50
N VAL A 212 -7.25 -19.00 9.25
CA VAL A 212 -7.19 -18.36 7.93
C VAL A 212 -5.84 -18.63 7.28
N SER A 213 -5.85 -19.28 6.14
CA SER A 213 -4.61 -19.61 5.39
C SER A 213 -3.95 -18.38 4.76
N GLY A 214 -4.71 -17.33 4.51
CA GLY A 214 -4.24 -16.06 3.96
C GLY A 214 -5.36 -15.18 3.44
N PHE A 215 -4.96 -14.21 2.68
CA PHE A 215 -5.80 -13.13 2.17
C PHE A 215 -5.66 -12.99 0.65
N ILE A 216 -6.70 -12.51 -0.01
CA ILE A 216 -6.71 -12.14 -1.43
C ILE A 216 -7.22 -10.71 -1.57
N ASP A 217 -6.50 -9.90 -2.33
CA ASP A 217 -6.95 -8.56 -2.70
C ASP A 217 -7.56 -8.58 -4.11
N SER A 218 -8.87 -8.35 -4.20
CA SER A 218 -9.59 -8.36 -5.46
C SER A 218 -9.35 -7.10 -6.30
N LEU A 219 -8.98 -5.97 -5.70
CA LEU A 219 -8.73 -4.73 -6.45
C LEU A 219 -7.60 -4.87 -7.49
N PRO A 220 -6.38 -5.34 -7.13
CA PRO A 220 -5.35 -5.57 -8.15
C PRO A 220 -5.71 -6.69 -9.12
N ALA A 221 -6.54 -7.67 -8.74
CA ALA A 221 -7.03 -8.68 -9.64
C ALA A 221 -7.95 -8.08 -10.72
N PHE A 222 -8.89 -7.21 -10.33
CA PHE A 222 -9.73 -6.47 -11.28
C PHE A 222 -8.93 -5.48 -12.14
N ARG A 223 -7.90 -4.83 -11.60
CA ARG A 223 -7.00 -3.97 -12.38
C ARG A 223 -6.24 -4.73 -13.46
N GLU A 224 -5.86 -5.96 -13.19
CA GLU A 224 -5.21 -6.84 -14.17
C GLU A 224 -6.21 -7.37 -15.21
N LEU A 225 -7.41 -7.74 -14.79
CA LEU A 225 -8.46 -8.22 -15.67
C LEU A 225 -8.98 -7.12 -16.61
N LEU A 226 -9.08 -5.87 -16.13
CA LEU A 226 -9.71 -4.74 -16.81
C LEU A 226 -8.77 -3.52 -16.87
N PRO A 227 -7.60 -3.63 -17.52
CA PRO A 227 -6.54 -2.61 -17.41
C PRO A 227 -6.90 -1.25 -18.03
N GLU A 228 -7.88 -1.21 -18.95
CA GLU A 228 -8.29 0.02 -19.64
C GLU A 228 -9.29 0.85 -18.84
N ARG A 229 -9.77 0.35 -17.71
CA ARG A 229 -10.73 1.08 -16.87
C ARG A 229 -10.07 2.22 -16.11
N LYS A 230 -10.79 3.32 -15.98
CA LYS A 230 -10.34 4.49 -15.20
C LYS A 230 -10.54 4.28 -13.69
N SER A 231 -11.58 3.58 -13.28
CA SER A 231 -11.90 3.29 -11.90
C SER A 231 -12.17 1.80 -11.68
N HIS A 232 -11.67 1.29 -10.56
CA HIS A 232 -11.87 -0.07 -10.10
C HIS A 232 -12.44 -0.07 -8.67
N SER A 233 -13.13 1.00 -8.23
CA SER A 233 -13.89 0.95 -6.98
C SER A 233 -14.99 -0.11 -7.09
N GLN A 234 -15.36 -0.71 -5.97
CA GLN A 234 -16.38 -1.76 -5.94
C GLN A 234 -17.69 -1.26 -6.54
N GLU A 235 -18.13 -0.07 -6.18
CA GLU A 235 -19.33 0.58 -6.72
C GLU A 235 -19.32 0.67 -8.25
N ASN A 236 -18.21 1.18 -8.82
CA ASN A 236 -18.08 1.29 -10.28
C ASN A 236 -18.01 -0.08 -10.98
N LEU A 237 -17.38 -1.08 -10.34
CA LEU A 237 -17.38 -2.45 -10.87
C LEU A 237 -18.79 -3.04 -10.85
N VAL A 238 -19.54 -2.84 -9.77
CA VAL A 238 -20.93 -3.31 -9.62
C VAL A 238 -21.83 -2.67 -10.67
N GLN A 239 -21.76 -1.34 -10.80
CA GLN A 239 -22.58 -0.61 -11.77
C GLN A 239 -22.32 -1.09 -13.21
N ASP A 240 -21.05 -1.23 -13.60
CA ASP A 240 -20.68 -1.50 -14.99
C ASP A 240 -20.69 -3.00 -15.37
N LEU A 241 -20.44 -3.90 -14.39
CA LEU A 241 -20.34 -5.34 -14.68
C LEU A 241 -21.58 -6.12 -14.26
N LEU A 242 -22.28 -5.68 -13.22
CA LEU A 242 -23.50 -6.32 -12.74
C LEU A 242 -24.76 -5.54 -13.11
N TYR A 243 -24.63 -4.28 -13.57
CA TYR A 243 -25.75 -3.38 -13.88
C TYR A 243 -26.68 -3.19 -12.68
N LYS A 244 -26.08 -3.06 -11.47
CA LYS A 244 -26.78 -2.93 -10.19
C LYS A 244 -26.31 -1.69 -9.45
N SER A 245 -27.16 -1.20 -8.56
CA SER A 245 -26.80 -0.30 -7.45
C SER A 245 -27.02 -1.04 -6.12
N TYR A 246 -26.29 -0.67 -5.10
CA TYR A 246 -26.42 -1.25 -3.76
C TYR A 246 -26.05 -0.20 -2.72
N GLU A 247 -26.32 -0.50 -1.47
CA GLU A 247 -25.97 0.37 -0.35
C GLU A 247 -24.49 0.15 0.02
N ALA A 248 -23.62 0.91 -0.63
CA ALA A 248 -22.18 0.87 -0.38
C ALA A 248 -21.85 1.39 1.03
N HIS A 249 -20.71 0.91 1.56
CA HIS A 249 -20.24 1.25 2.91
C HIS A 249 -21.16 0.73 4.03
N ASN A 250 -21.84 -0.38 3.77
CA ASN A 250 -22.38 -1.30 4.76
C ASN A 250 -21.69 -2.66 4.53
N ALA A 251 -20.87 -3.10 5.48
CA ALA A 251 -20.02 -4.28 5.29
C ALA A 251 -20.79 -5.53 4.82
N LEU A 252 -22.03 -5.73 5.28
CA LEU A 252 -22.84 -6.87 4.83
C LEU A 252 -23.26 -6.71 3.37
N ALA A 253 -23.73 -5.55 2.96
CA ALA A 253 -24.08 -5.28 1.56
C ALA A 253 -22.85 -5.37 0.64
N ASP A 254 -21.70 -4.88 1.14
CA ASP A 254 -20.44 -4.93 0.42
C ASP A 254 -19.96 -6.36 0.16
N VAL A 255 -20.01 -7.27 1.16
CA VAL A 255 -19.59 -8.68 0.95
C VAL A 255 -20.56 -9.43 0.04
N GLN A 256 -21.86 -9.19 0.13
CA GLN A 256 -22.86 -9.83 -0.72
C GLN A 256 -22.65 -9.52 -2.19
N ILE A 257 -22.39 -8.26 -2.51
CA ILE A 257 -22.20 -7.82 -3.89
C ILE A 257 -20.80 -8.16 -4.42
N LEU A 258 -19.77 -8.09 -3.57
CA LEU A 258 -18.41 -8.50 -3.92
C LEU A 258 -18.34 -10.01 -4.22
N TYR A 259 -19.11 -10.83 -3.50
CA TYR A 259 -19.25 -12.26 -3.79
C TYR A 259 -19.70 -12.49 -5.25
N GLN A 260 -20.72 -11.74 -5.71
CA GLN A 260 -21.19 -11.84 -7.09
C GLN A 260 -20.11 -11.42 -8.10
N LEU A 261 -19.39 -10.32 -7.84
CA LEU A 261 -18.29 -9.85 -8.69
C LEU A 261 -17.15 -10.88 -8.78
N VAL A 262 -16.67 -11.36 -7.65
CA VAL A 262 -15.53 -12.28 -7.58
C VAL A 262 -15.87 -13.59 -8.29
N ASN A 263 -16.99 -14.21 -7.99
CA ASN A 263 -17.36 -15.51 -8.57
C ASN A 263 -17.71 -15.44 -10.06
N LYS A 264 -18.22 -14.30 -10.53
CA LYS A 264 -18.59 -14.15 -11.95
C LYS A 264 -17.39 -13.82 -12.83
N PHE A 265 -16.39 -13.05 -12.33
CA PHE A 265 -15.37 -12.47 -13.17
C PHE A 265 -13.93 -12.90 -12.85
N LEU A 266 -13.63 -13.32 -11.61
CA LEU A 266 -12.27 -13.70 -11.24
C LEU A 266 -12.10 -15.22 -11.21
N ASN A 267 -11.03 -15.71 -11.85
CA ASN A 267 -10.66 -17.11 -11.79
C ASN A 267 -9.64 -17.40 -10.69
N VAL A 268 -9.52 -18.66 -10.28
CA VAL A 268 -8.62 -19.12 -9.20
C VAL A 268 -7.17 -18.71 -9.44
N LYS A 269 -6.68 -18.77 -10.69
CA LYS A 269 -5.30 -18.40 -11.03
C LYS A 269 -5.03 -16.92 -10.75
N LEU A 270 -5.97 -16.05 -11.08
CA LEU A 270 -5.86 -14.61 -10.85
C LEU A 270 -5.97 -14.30 -9.36
N LEU A 271 -6.88 -14.93 -8.64
CA LEU A 271 -7.00 -14.82 -7.19
C LEU A 271 -5.71 -15.25 -6.48
N GLN A 272 -5.14 -16.40 -6.85
CA GLN A 272 -3.88 -16.89 -6.29
C GLN A 272 -2.73 -15.90 -6.51
N LYS A 273 -2.65 -15.29 -7.68
CA LYS A 273 -1.63 -14.28 -8.00
C LYS A 273 -1.67 -13.07 -7.06
N HIS A 274 -2.85 -12.70 -6.59
CA HIS A 274 -3.06 -11.56 -5.69
C HIS A 274 -3.29 -11.98 -4.22
N SER A 275 -2.96 -13.24 -3.89
CA SER A 275 -2.99 -13.74 -2.51
C SER A 275 -1.74 -13.35 -1.71
N PHE A 276 -1.85 -13.37 -0.38
CA PHE A 276 -0.73 -13.19 0.55
C PHE A 276 -1.06 -13.84 1.91
N LYS A 277 -0.02 -14.32 2.59
CA LYS A 277 -0.18 -15.00 3.90
C LYS A 277 -0.49 -14.02 5.03
N VAL A 278 -1.16 -14.50 6.07
CA VAL A 278 -1.44 -13.76 7.32
C VAL A 278 -0.14 -13.29 7.96
N SER A 279 0.88 -14.15 8.03
CA SER A 279 2.21 -13.84 8.58
C SER A 279 2.90 -12.67 7.89
N TRP A 280 2.69 -12.52 6.57
CA TRP A 280 3.22 -11.39 5.82
C TRP A 280 2.61 -10.07 6.30
N VAL A 281 1.31 -10.03 6.59
CA VAL A 281 0.62 -8.81 7.06
C VAL A 281 1.18 -8.38 8.42
N ALA A 282 1.33 -9.30 9.36
CA ALA A 282 1.91 -9.02 10.68
C ALA A 282 3.35 -8.45 10.56
N SER A 283 4.19 -9.10 9.74
CA SER A 283 5.55 -8.63 9.48
C SER A 283 5.57 -7.24 8.83
N TYR A 284 4.67 -7.00 7.87
CA TYR A 284 4.55 -5.71 7.19
C TYR A 284 4.06 -4.60 8.12
N GLN A 285 3.14 -4.90 9.05
CA GLN A 285 2.70 -3.93 10.05
C GLN A 285 3.81 -3.55 11.03
N LYS A 286 4.61 -4.53 11.49
CA LYS A 286 5.78 -4.27 12.33
C LYS A 286 6.74 -3.31 11.62
N LEU A 287 7.02 -3.56 10.36
CA LEU A 287 7.87 -2.69 9.52
C LEU A 287 7.28 -1.28 9.36
N LEU A 288 5.94 -1.16 9.19
CA LEU A 288 5.28 0.16 9.11
C LEU A 288 5.35 0.92 10.43
N LYS A 289 5.17 0.24 11.57
CA LYS A 289 5.32 0.86 12.91
C LYS A 289 6.74 1.39 13.10
N GLU A 290 7.75 0.58 12.78
CA GLU A 290 9.16 0.98 12.85
C GLU A 290 9.47 2.17 11.94
N LYS A 291 9.03 2.11 10.69
CA LYS A 291 9.16 3.23 9.76
C LYS A 291 8.52 4.50 10.28
N ASN A 292 7.31 4.44 10.84
CA ASN A 292 6.61 5.62 11.37
C ASN A 292 7.34 6.22 12.58
N LEU A 293 7.89 5.37 13.45
CA LEU A 293 8.74 5.84 14.55
C LEU A 293 9.95 6.62 14.01
N LEU A 294 10.64 6.09 12.99
CA LEU A 294 11.77 6.78 12.36
C LEU A 294 11.35 8.09 11.67
N VAL A 295 10.20 8.13 10.99
CA VAL A 295 9.65 9.37 10.39
C VAL A 295 9.43 10.43 11.47
N ASN A 296 8.89 10.04 12.62
CA ASN A 296 8.67 10.97 13.74
C ASN A 296 9.97 11.58 14.26
N THR A 297 11.06 10.82 14.32
CA THR A 297 12.36 11.36 14.72
C THR A 297 12.91 12.40 13.74
N LEU A 298 12.54 12.31 12.46
CA LEU A 298 12.99 13.22 11.40
C LEU A 298 12.15 14.52 11.28
N GLN A 299 11.11 14.67 12.11
CA GLN A 299 10.23 15.86 12.08
C GLN A 299 10.95 17.19 12.29
N PRO A 300 12.02 17.33 13.12
CA PRO A 300 12.78 18.57 13.21
C PRO A 300 13.30 19.03 11.84
N LEU A 301 13.94 18.16 11.06
CA LEU A 301 14.43 18.50 9.73
C LEU A 301 13.32 18.95 8.76
N VAL A 302 12.11 18.39 8.93
CA VAL A 302 10.95 18.73 8.09
C VAL A 302 10.37 20.10 8.49
N ARG A 303 10.19 20.34 9.81
CA ARG A 303 9.64 21.60 10.33
C ARG A 303 10.53 22.80 10.01
N GLU A 304 11.83 22.61 10.11
CA GLU A 304 12.84 23.61 9.81
C GLU A 304 13.20 23.69 8.30
N LYS A 305 12.48 22.91 7.46
CA LYS A 305 12.58 22.94 6.00
C LYS A 305 13.93 22.49 5.40
N TYR A 306 14.76 21.76 6.14
CA TYR A 306 15.97 21.14 5.57
C TYR A 306 15.66 19.98 4.64
N ILE A 307 14.58 19.22 4.91
CA ILE A 307 14.11 18.16 4.02
C ILE A 307 12.58 18.23 3.84
N SER A 308 12.09 17.68 2.75
CA SER A 308 10.64 17.50 2.55
C SER A 308 10.11 16.31 3.36
N ALA A 309 8.81 16.30 3.66
CA ALA A 309 8.15 15.15 4.30
C ALA A 309 8.35 13.85 3.50
N SER A 310 8.34 13.92 2.16
CA SER A 310 8.62 12.75 1.30
C SER A 310 10.06 12.24 1.45
N MET A 311 11.02 13.14 1.69
CA MET A 311 12.41 12.75 1.95
C MET A 311 12.56 12.10 3.32
N ALA A 312 11.89 12.61 4.37
CA ALA A 312 11.85 11.97 5.68
C ALA A 312 11.28 10.55 5.60
N ILE A 313 10.16 10.37 4.88
CA ILE A 313 9.57 9.05 4.62
C ILE A 313 10.57 8.13 3.90
N LYS A 314 11.33 8.66 2.96
CA LYS A 314 12.35 7.89 2.22
C LYS A 314 13.50 7.47 3.14
N CYS A 315 14.05 8.37 3.95
CA CYS A 315 15.08 8.04 4.95
C CYS A 315 14.59 6.93 5.89
N ALA A 316 13.39 7.10 6.46
CA ALA A 316 12.81 6.14 7.38
C ALA A 316 12.55 4.76 6.72
N SER A 317 12.11 4.73 5.46
CA SER A 317 11.94 3.48 4.69
C SER A 317 13.26 2.71 4.48
N LEU A 318 14.37 3.39 4.65
CA LEU A 318 15.73 2.85 4.51
C LEU A 318 16.42 2.69 5.88
N GLY A 319 15.63 2.68 6.96
CA GLY A 319 16.09 2.44 8.32
C GLY A 319 16.78 3.65 8.99
N LEU A 320 16.70 4.84 8.39
CA LEU A 320 17.41 6.02 8.89
C LEU A 320 16.45 6.98 9.61
N GLY A 321 16.64 7.15 10.92
CA GLY A 321 16.06 8.20 11.73
C GLY A 321 17.08 9.29 12.07
N LEU A 322 16.66 10.33 12.81
CA LEU A 322 17.52 11.46 13.19
C LEU A 322 18.78 11.01 13.94
N HIS A 323 18.64 10.12 14.92
CA HIS A 323 19.76 9.60 15.70
C HIS A 323 20.84 8.97 14.79
N HIS A 324 20.44 8.16 13.82
CA HIS A 324 21.39 7.53 12.89
C HIS A 324 22.17 8.57 12.09
N LEU A 325 21.48 9.60 11.56
CA LEU A 325 22.13 10.70 10.84
C LEU A 325 23.07 11.51 11.76
N GLN A 326 22.68 11.71 13.02
CA GLN A 326 23.49 12.40 14.02
C GLN A 326 24.78 11.64 14.33
N VAL A 327 24.72 10.34 14.57
CA VAL A 327 25.90 9.48 14.79
C VAL A 327 26.84 9.53 13.60
N VAL A 328 26.31 9.43 12.39
CA VAL A 328 27.11 9.52 11.16
C VAL A 328 27.81 10.87 11.03
N TYR A 329 27.07 11.97 11.31
CA TYR A 329 27.64 13.31 11.26
C TYR A 329 28.70 13.53 12.32
N GLN A 330 28.49 13.07 13.55
CA GLN A 330 29.48 13.18 14.63
C GLN A 330 30.82 12.51 14.27
N ARG A 331 30.77 11.37 13.59
CA ARG A 331 31.96 10.58 13.21
C ARG A 331 32.65 11.07 11.96
N GLY A 332 31.90 11.37 10.92
CA GLY A 332 32.45 11.65 9.60
C GLY A 332 32.03 12.98 9.00
N LYS A 333 31.37 13.85 9.79
CA LYS A 333 30.86 15.15 9.34
C LYS A 333 30.09 15.02 8.02
N GLU A 334 30.27 15.96 7.10
CA GLU A 334 29.61 15.99 5.81
C GLU A 334 29.93 14.73 4.97
N GLU A 335 31.17 14.28 4.97
CA GLU A 335 31.59 13.13 4.16
C GLU A 335 30.95 11.83 4.66
N GLY A 336 30.86 11.63 5.98
CA GLY A 336 30.14 10.49 6.56
C GLY A 336 28.67 10.45 6.15
N LEU A 337 27.98 11.60 6.21
CA LEU A 337 26.58 11.69 5.75
C LEU A 337 26.45 11.39 4.25
N LYS A 338 27.32 11.93 3.42
CA LYS A 338 27.34 11.62 1.98
C LYS A 338 27.51 10.14 1.73
N GLN A 339 28.45 9.50 2.42
CA GLN A 339 28.75 8.09 2.26
C GLN A 339 27.51 7.22 2.55
N VAL A 340 26.82 7.44 3.69
CA VAL A 340 25.62 6.67 4.06
C VAL A 340 24.43 6.97 3.16
N LEU A 341 24.17 8.24 2.85
CA LEU A 341 23.02 8.65 2.05
C LEU A 341 23.15 8.25 0.58
N MET A 342 24.39 8.15 0.07
CA MET A 342 24.69 7.74 -1.32
C MET A 342 25.04 6.27 -1.45
N GLU A 343 25.20 5.53 -0.35
CA GLU A 343 25.46 4.09 -0.38
C GLU A 343 24.55 3.39 -1.40
N ARG A 344 25.10 2.45 -2.17
CA ARG A 344 24.34 1.83 -3.27
C ARG A 344 23.68 0.52 -2.84
N PHE A 345 22.35 0.51 -2.95
CA PHE A 345 21.53 -0.70 -2.87
C PHE A 345 20.79 -0.89 -4.20
N ASP A 346 20.86 -2.07 -4.79
CA ASP A 346 20.25 -2.41 -6.08
C ASP A 346 20.53 -1.36 -7.18
N ASN A 347 21.77 -0.88 -7.27
CA ASN A 347 22.21 0.17 -8.20
C ASN A 347 21.54 1.56 -8.01
N LYS A 348 20.86 1.79 -6.88
CA LYS A 348 20.28 3.09 -6.50
C LYS A 348 20.98 3.63 -5.25
N PRO A 349 21.09 4.95 -5.12
CA PRO A 349 21.57 5.51 -3.84
C PRO A 349 20.57 5.17 -2.73
N ARG A 350 21.09 4.86 -1.55
CA ARG A 350 20.29 4.54 -0.36
C ARG A 350 19.20 5.60 -0.14
N VAL A 351 19.55 6.87 -0.06
CA VAL A 351 18.57 7.94 0.07
C VAL A 351 18.60 8.85 -1.16
N SER A 352 19.71 9.52 -1.41
CA SER A 352 19.81 10.50 -2.50
C SER A 352 21.25 10.72 -2.91
N SER A 353 21.49 10.94 -4.21
CA SER A 353 22.75 11.48 -4.74
C SER A 353 22.63 12.98 -5.14
N ASN A 354 21.50 13.62 -4.82
CA ASN A 354 21.31 15.04 -5.09
C ASN A 354 22.14 15.87 -4.12
N LYS A 355 23.10 16.61 -4.65
CA LYS A 355 24.05 17.45 -3.87
C LYS A 355 23.32 18.46 -2.97
N GLN A 356 22.23 19.06 -3.46
CA GLN A 356 21.46 20.04 -2.70
C GLN A 356 20.80 19.41 -1.47
N VAL A 357 20.19 18.22 -1.62
CA VAL A 357 19.58 17.48 -0.50
C VAL A 357 20.64 17.10 0.54
N LEU A 358 21.79 16.61 0.07
CA LEU A 358 22.91 16.27 0.97
C LEU A 358 23.42 17.49 1.74
N ALA A 359 23.61 18.61 1.06
CA ALA A 359 24.05 19.87 1.69
C ALA A 359 23.02 20.38 2.71
N GLN A 360 21.71 20.29 2.40
CA GLN A 360 20.66 20.71 3.33
C GLN A 360 20.65 19.84 4.62
N ILE A 361 20.81 18.51 4.49
CA ILE A 361 20.88 17.63 5.65
C ILE A 361 22.14 17.95 6.47
N CYS A 362 23.28 18.20 5.82
CA CYS A 362 24.52 18.62 6.52
C CYS A 362 24.34 19.94 7.25
N GLN A 363 23.69 20.91 6.61
CA GLN A 363 23.45 22.24 7.17
C GLN A 363 22.65 22.15 8.47
N TYR A 364 21.64 21.29 8.56
CA TYR A 364 20.90 21.05 9.80
C TYR A 364 21.82 20.71 10.97
N PHE A 365 22.81 19.84 10.76
CA PHE A 365 23.74 19.44 11.81
C PHE A 365 24.81 20.52 12.13
N ILE A 366 25.10 21.40 11.17
CA ILE A 366 25.97 22.57 11.41
C ILE A 366 25.23 23.59 12.27
N ASP A 367 23.99 23.90 11.91
CA ASP A 367 23.18 24.91 12.60
C ASP A 367 22.75 24.46 14.00
N ASN A 368 22.69 23.15 14.25
CA ASN A 368 22.30 22.54 15.54
C ASN A 368 23.51 21.86 16.25
N ALA A 369 24.75 22.21 15.90
CA ALA A 369 25.95 21.71 16.55
C ALA A 369 26.26 22.55 17.80
N ASN A 370 25.44 22.45 18.86
CA ASN A 370 25.74 22.95 20.19
C ASN A 370 26.10 21.82 21.14
#